data_cb3e9a0dddfba72af45464258df94549
#
_entry.id   cb3e9a0dddfba72af45464258df94549
#
_cell.length_a   1.000
_cell.length_b   1.000
_cell.length_c   1.000
_cell.angle_alpha   90.00
_cell.angle_beta   90.00
_cell.angle_gamma   90.00
#
_symmetry.space_group_name_H-M   'P 1'
#
loop_
_entity.id
_entity.type
_entity.pdbx_description
1 polymer ?
#
loop_
_entity_poly.entity_id
_entity_poly.type
_entity_poly.pdbx_seq_one_letter_code
_entity_poly.pdbx_strand_id
1 'polypeptide(L)'
;MFVGTSLTAGYGLGEDSAFSVLIQQKIDSAGLPFETVNAGVSGETTAGLLQRLDWLLKAKFDVMVIESGANDGLRGVEASAIRANLMQTVRRVQAARPEARILLVQMEALPNYGRAYGSAFHDLYKSVARETKAGLLPFLLDGVAGRAELNQGDGIHPNMKGERIVAANIWRGLEPILRQRQ
;
A
#
# COMPACT_ATOMS: atom_id res chain seq x y z
N MET A 1 -9.00 5.12 -3.63
CA MET A 1 -8.15 4.42 -4.64
C MET A 1 -6.99 3.74 -3.91
N PHE A 2 -6.78 2.46 -4.18
CA PHE A 2 -5.62 1.69 -3.72
C PHE A 2 -4.63 1.55 -4.86
N VAL A 3 -3.42 2.01 -4.67
CA VAL A 3 -2.33 1.97 -5.65
C VAL A 3 -1.22 1.11 -5.07
N GLY A 4 -0.79 0.12 -5.81
CA GLY A 4 0.22 -0.78 -5.28
C GLY A 4 0.63 -1.90 -6.22
N THR A 5 1.19 -2.93 -5.62
CA THR A 5 1.84 -4.05 -6.29
C THR A 5 0.88 -5.25 -6.49
N SER A 6 1.45 -6.45 -6.58
CA SER A 6 0.70 -7.71 -6.60
C SER A 6 -0.15 -7.92 -5.33
N LEU A 7 0.26 -7.37 -4.19
CA LEU A 7 -0.49 -7.42 -2.94
C LEU A 7 -1.80 -6.63 -3.07
N THR A 8 -1.74 -5.44 -3.64
CA THR A 8 -2.93 -4.63 -3.93
C THR A 8 -3.78 -5.25 -5.04
N ALA A 9 -3.14 -5.80 -6.08
CA ALA A 9 -3.84 -6.45 -7.19
C ALA A 9 -4.60 -7.73 -6.79
N GLY A 10 -4.28 -8.34 -5.65
CA GLY A 10 -4.84 -9.63 -5.23
C GLY A 10 -4.30 -10.81 -6.05
N TYR A 11 -3.00 -10.79 -6.33
CA TYR A 11 -2.34 -11.80 -7.16
C TYR A 11 -2.64 -13.23 -6.71
N GLY A 12 -2.99 -14.09 -7.68
CA GLY A 12 -3.28 -15.51 -7.44
C GLY A 12 -4.64 -15.80 -6.79
N LEU A 13 -5.46 -14.77 -6.55
CA LEU A 13 -6.79 -14.89 -5.97
C LEU A 13 -7.88 -14.53 -7.00
N GLY A 14 -9.12 -14.96 -6.74
CA GLY A 14 -10.28 -14.49 -7.51
C GLY A 14 -10.53 -13.01 -7.28
N GLU A 15 -11.20 -12.37 -8.24
CA GLU A 15 -11.47 -10.91 -8.24
C GLU A 15 -12.11 -10.40 -6.95
N ASP A 16 -12.93 -11.22 -6.29
CA ASP A 16 -13.64 -10.86 -5.05
C ASP A 16 -12.82 -11.02 -3.77
N SER A 17 -11.55 -11.41 -3.87
CA SER A 17 -10.75 -11.85 -2.72
C SER A 17 -9.61 -10.90 -2.34
N ALA A 18 -9.31 -9.90 -3.17
CA ALA A 18 -8.32 -8.88 -2.85
C ALA A 18 -8.73 -8.05 -1.64
N PHE A 19 -7.79 -7.62 -0.82
CA PHE A 19 -8.11 -6.83 0.38
C PHE A 19 -8.92 -5.56 0.08
N SER A 20 -8.77 -4.97 -1.10
CA SER A 20 -9.54 -3.79 -1.52
C SER A 20 -11.05 -4.08 -1.61
N VAL A 21 -11.44 -5.29 -2.03
CA VAL A 21 -12.84 -5.73 -2.03
C VAL A 21 -13.34 -5.94 -0.60
N LEU A 22 -12.52 -6.56 0.25
CA LEU A 22 -12.85 -6.72 1.67
C LEU A 22 -12.97 -5.36 2.39
N ILE A 23 -12.20 -4.36 1.98
CA ILE A 23 -12.34 -2.97 2.46
C ILE A 23 -13.67 -2.39 1.98
N GLN A 24 -14.11 -2.64 0.73
CA GLN A 24 -15.43 -2.19 0.28
C GLN A 24 -16.54 -2.74 1.17
N GLN A 25 -16.51 -4.03 1.48
CA GLN A 25 -17.49 -4.65 2.38
C GLN A 25 -17.51 -3.97 3.77
N LYS A 26 -16.34 -3.54 4.27
CA LYS A 26 -16.26 -2.79 5.54
C LYS A 26 -16.81 -1.37 5.42
N ILE A 27 -16.55 -0.69 4.32
CA ILE A 27 -17.12 0.63 3.99
C ILE A 27 -18.64 0.56 3.97
N ASP A 28 -19.20 -0.42 3.25
CA ASP A 28 -20.64 -0.63 3.13
C ASP A 28 -21.28 -0.95 4.49
N SER A 29 -20.65 -1.84 5.25
CA SER A 29 -21.11 -2.22 6.60
C SER A 29 -21.07 -1.05 7.59
N ALA A 30 -20.14 -0.08 7.38
CA ALA A 30 -20.02 1.12 8.19
C ALA A 30 -20.96 2.25 7.73
N GLY A 31 -21.70 2.06 6.63
CA GLY A 31 -22.59 3.07 6.03
C GLY A 31 -21.85 4.29 5.48
N LEU A 32 -20.61 4.12 5.02
CA LEU A 32 -19.77 5.20 4.51
C LEU A 32 -19.96 5.36 2.98
N PRO A 33 -20.12 6.60 2.45
CA PRO A 33 -20.40 6.85 1.04
C PRO A 33 -19.12 6.86 0.18
N PHE A 34 -18.32 5.80 0.23
CA PHE A 34 -17.09 5.68 -0.54
C PHE A 34 -17.05 4.38 -1.33
N GLU A 35 -16.40 4.44 -2.48
CA GLU A 35 -16.12 3.28 -3.32
C GLU A 35 -14.62 3.03 -3.40
N THR A 36 -14.24 1.75 -3.44
CA THR A 36 -12.85 1.34 -3.62
C THR A 36 -12.52 1.21 -5.10
N VAL A 37 -11.35 1.68 -5.48
CA VAL A 37 -10.77 1.45 -6.79
C VAL A 37 -9.44 0.75 -6.58
N ASN A 38 -9.29 -0.45 -7.14
CA ASN A 38 -8.04 -1.20 -7.13
C ASN A 38 -7.21 -0.81 -8.36
N ALA A 39 -6.06 -0.22 -8.12
CA ALA A 39 -5.08 0.14 -9.13
C ALA A 39 -3.72 -0.54 -8.88
N GLY A 40 -3.74 -1.77 -8.36
CA GLY A 40 -2.56 -2.61 -8.18
C GLY A 40 -2.00 -3.13 -9.50
N VAL A 41 -0.67 -3.19 -9.61
CA VAL A 41 0.05 -3.77 -10.75
C VAL A 41 1.12 -4.74 -10.26
N SER A 42 0.95 -6.02 -10.55
CA SER A 42 1.89 -7.06 -10.12
C SER A 42 3.32 -6.79 -10.63
N GLY A 43 4.30 -6.93 -9.73
CA GLY A 43 5.72 -6.73 -10.06
C GLY A 43 6.16 -5.25 -10.08
N GLU A 44 5.24 -4.30 -9.83
CA GLU A 44 5.54 -2.88 -9.88
C GLU A 44 6.53 -2.46 -8.79
N THR A 45 7.49 -1.61 -9.17
CA THR A 45 8.42 -0.93 -8.27
C THR A 45 7.96 0.49 -7.99
N THR A 46 8.60 1.16 -7.03
CA THR A 46 8.36 2.59 -6.78
C THR A 46 8.65 3.47 -8.00
N ALA A 47 9.64 3.10 -8.82
CA ALA A 47 9.93 3.77 -10.09
C ALA A 47 8.81 3.53 -11.11
N GLY A 48 8.28 2.31 -11.21
CA GLY A 48 7.15 1.98 -12.10
C GLY A 48 5.88 2.75 -11.72
N LEU A 49 5.57 2.81 -10.43
CA LEU A 49 4.46 3.63 -9.94
C LEU A 49 4.61 5.10 -10.35
N LEU A 50 5.81 5.66 -10.18
CA LEU A 50 6.09 7.05 -10.54
C LEU A 50 5.90 7.30 -12.06
N GLN A 51 6.25 6.34 -12.91
CA GLN A 51 6.06 6.44 -14.36
C GLN A 51 4.58 6.48 -14.78
N ARG A 52 3.70 5.70 -14.14
CA ARG A 52 2.26 5.71 -14.47
C ARG A 52 1.43 6.71 -13.68
N LEU A 53 2.05 7.49 -12.81
CA LEU A 53 1.34 8.37 -11.87
C LEU A 53 0.42 9.36 -12.58
N ASP A 54 0.84 9.93 -13.72
CA ASP A 54 0.03 10.87 -14.49
C ASP A 54 -1.28 10.25 -15.02
N TRP A 55 -1.24 8.97 -15.31
CA TRP A 55 -2.46 8.25 -15.69
C TRP A 55 -3.40 8.09 -14.49
N LEU A 56 -2.88 7.72 -13.31
CA LEU A 56 -3.66 7.59 -12.08
C LEU A 56 -4.30 8.92 -11.67
N LEU A 57 -3.58 10.02 -11.86
CA LEU A 57 -4.05 11.37 -11.52
C LEU A 57 -5.18 11.90 -12.41
N LYS A 58 -5.52 11.23 -13.51
CA LYS A 58 -6.72 11.56 -14.32
C LYS A 58 -8.01 11.20 -13.58
N ALA A 59 -7.99 10.17 -12.74
CA ALA A 59 -9.13 9.79 -11.93
C ALA A 59 -9.36 10.78 -10.77
N LYS A 60 -10.60 10.91 -10.33
CA LYS A 60 -10.95 11.59 -9.09
C LYS A 60 -10.89 10.59 -7.94
N PHE A 61 -10.35 11.01 -6.82
CA PHE A 61 -10.31 10.22 -5.59
C PHE A 61 -10.21 11.14 -4.37
N ASP A 62 -10.80 10.72 -3.26
CA ASP A 62 -10.74 11.43 -1.98
C ASP A 62 -9.56 10.98 -1.14
N VAL A 63 -9.23 9.69 -1.24
CA VAL A 63 -8.13 9.06 -0.51
C VAL A 63 -7.32 8.21 -1.48
N MET A 64 -5.99 8.35 -1.44
CA MET A 64 -5.07 7.46 -2.11
C MET A 64 -4.25 6.69 -1.07
N VAL A 65 -4.38 5.37 -1.08
CA VAL A 65 -3.58 4.45 -0.27
C VAL A 65 -2.48 3.90 -1.17
N ILE A 66 -1.22 4.13 -0.81
CA ILE A 66 -0.04 3.75 -1.59
C ILE A 66 0.68 2.60 -0.90
N GLU A 67 0.59 1.41 -1.47
CA GLU A 67 1.36 0.21 -1.13
C GLU A 67 2.43 0.03 -2.21
N SER A 68 3.67 0.38 -1.93
CA SER A 68 4.75 0.28 -2.92
C SER A 68 6.11 0.14 -2.25
N GLY A 69 7.05 -0.53 -2.93
CA GLY A 69 8.41 -0.75 -2.46
C GLY A 69 8.75 -2.22 -2.16
N ALA A 70 7.75 -3.11 -2.02
CA ALA A 70 8.02 -4.53 -1.79
C ALA A 70 8.92 -5.13 -2.90
N ASN A 71 8.59 -4.87 -4.17
CA ASN A 71 9.38 -5.36 -5.30
C ASN A 71 10.76 -4.71 -5.40
N ASP A 72 10.90 -3.46 -4.95
CA ASP A 72 12.21 -2.80 -4.81
C ASP A 72 13.05 -3.54 -3.75
N GLY A 73 12.45 -3.85 -2.60
CA GLY A 73 13.09 -4.61 -1.53
C GLY A 73 13.51 -6.01 -1.97
N LEU A 74 12.67 -6.72 -2.74
CA LEU A 74 13.00 -8.03 -3.31
C LEU A 74 14.17 -7.99 -4.29
N ARG A 75 14.38 -6.85 -4.97
CA ARG A 75 15.44 -6.63 -5.96
C ARG A 75 16.68 -5.95 -5.36
N GLY A 76 16.69 -5.65 -4.07
CA GLY A 76 17.80 -4.98 -3.41
C GLY A 76 18.03 -3.55 -3.91
N VAL A 77 16.99 -2.85 -4.35
CA VAL A 77 17.09 -1.44 -4.75
C VAL A 77 17.48 -0.60 -3.55
N GLU A 78 18.41 0.32 -3.73
CA GLU A 78 18.87 1.21 -2.66
C GLU A 78 17.72 1.93 -1.96
N ALA A 79 17.67 1.89 -0.63
CA ALA A 79 16.61 2.49 0.17
C ALA A 79 16.45 4.01 -0.09
N SER A 80 17.55 4.69 -0.42
CA SER A 80 17.56 6.11 -0.80
C SER A 80 16.80 6.36 -2.12
N ALA A 81 16.91 5.47 -3.10
CA ALA A 81 16.19 5.57 -4.37
C ALA A 81 14.69 5.30 -4.18
N ILE A 82 14.34 4.27 -3.39
CA ILE A 82 12.95 3.96 -3.01
C ILE A 82 12.32 5.19 -2.33
N ARG A 83 13.02 5.75 -1.34
CA ARG A 83 12.59 6.96 -0.63
C ARG A 83 12.36 8.13 -1.57
N ALA A 84 13.29 8.39 -2.50
CA ALA A 84 13.18 9.48 -3.47
C ALA A 84 11.94 9.31 -4.37
N ASN A 85 11.68 8.10 -4.88
CA ASN A 85 10.51 7.80 -5.70
C ASN A 85 9.20 8.00 -4.93
N LEU A 86 9.10 7.47 -3.71
CA LEU A 86 7.90 7.65 -2.87
C LEU A 86 7.68 9.12 -2.52
N MET A 87 8.74 9.84 -2.16
CA MET A 87 8.68 11.27 -1.89
C MET A 87 8.13 12.04 -3.09
N GLN A 88 8.66 11.77 -4.29
CA GLN A 88 8.21 12.41 -5.52
C GLN A 88 6.76 12.03 -5.85
N THR A 89 6.40 10.75 -5.68
CA THR A 89 5.02 10.28 -5.87
C THR A 89 4.05 11.06 -4.98
N VAL A 90 4.30 11.10 -3.67
CA VAL A 90 3.41 11.80 -2.72
C VAL A 90 3.31 13.28 -3.05
N ARG A 91 4.42 13.96 -3.31
CA ARG A 91 4.42 15.39 -3.65
C ARG A 91 3.64 15.70 -4.94
N ARG A 92 3.76 14.84 -5.96
CA ARG A 92 3.01 15.00 -7.20
C ARG A 92 1.51 14.78 -6.99
N VAL A 93 1.13 13.79 -6.17
CA VAL A 93 -0.29 13.58 -5.80
C VAL A 93 -0.81 14.81 -5.06
N GLN A 94 -0.08 15.33 -4.07
CA GLN A 94 -0.47 16.53 -3.30
C GLN A 94 -0.65 17.76 -4.20
N ALA A 95 0.26 17.96 -5.15
CA ALA A 95 0.17 19.08 -6.09
C ALA A 95 -1.02 18.97 -7.04
N ALA A 96 -1.32 17.75 -7.52
CA ALA A 96 -2.42 17.51 -8.46
C ALA A 96 -3.80 17.37 -7.78
N ARG A 97 -3.83 16.94 -6.53
CA ARG A 97 -5.04 16.66 -5.74
C ARG A 97 -4.88 17.16 -4.31
N PRO A 98 -4.84 18.49 -4.08
CA PRO A 98 -4.56 19.07 -2.75
C PRO A 98 -5.60 18.69 -1.70
N GLU A 99 -6.83 18.40 -2.11
CA GLU A 99 -7.91 17.99 -1.21
C GLU A 99 -7.87 16.49 -0.85
N ALA A 100 -7.10 15.67 -1.60
CA ALA A 100 -7.04 14.24 -1.33
C ALA A 100 -6.18 13.93 -0.09
N ARG A 101 -6.58 12.93 0.67
CA ARG A 101 -5.73 12.36 1.71
C ARG A 101 -4.82 11.28 1.13
N ILE A 102 -3.57 11.29 1.52
CA ILE A 102 -2.60 10.29 1.09
C ILE A 102 -2.16 9.48 2.29
N LEU A 103 -2.25 8.17 2.16
CA LEU A 103 -1.84 7.20 3.16
C LEU A 103 -0.77 6.31 2.55
N LEU A 104 0.43 6.34 3.10
CA LEU A 104 1.48 5.37 2.79
C LEU A 104 1.26 4.12 3.62
N VAL A 105 1.48 2.97 3.04
CA VAL A 105 1.49 1.69 3.76
C VAL A 105 2.93 1.32 4.07
N GLN A 106 3.24 1.07 5.34
CA GLN A 106 4.55 0.57 5.74
C GLN A 106 4.80 -0.79 5.09
N MET A 107 5.94 -0.93 4.42
CA MET A 107 6.45 -2.21 3.93
C MET A 107 7.75 -2.57 4.64
N GLU A 108 8.10 -3.84 4.63
CA GLU A 108 9.32 -4.35 5.21
C GLU A 108 10.13 -5.12 4.16
N ALA A 109 11.46 -5.01 4.24
CA ALA A 109 12.35 -5.79 3.39
C ALA A 109 12.55 -7.19 3.96
N LEU A 110 12.80 -8.16 3.07
CA LEU A 110 13.24 -9.49 3.49
C LEU A 110 14.62 -9.42 4.14
N PRO A 111 14.94 -10.31 5.09
CA PRO A 111 16.18 -10.26 5.86
C PRO A 111 17.45 -10.60 5.08
N ASN A 112 17.32 -11.05 3.83
CA ASN A 112 18.42 -11.54 2.97
C ASN A 112 19.46 -10.46 2.60
N TYR A 113 19.11 -9.16 2.68
CA TYR A 113 20.03 -8.05 2.43
C TYR A 113 20.71 -7.49 3.70
N GLY A 114 20.49 -8.15 4.84
CA GLY A 114 21.12 -7.79 6.11
C GLY A 114 20.43 -6.65 6.87
N ARG A 115 20.86 -6.47 8.13
CA ARG A 115 20.20 -5.55 9.08
C ARG A 115 20.24 -4.09 8.65
N ALA A 116 21.38 -3.63 8.10
CA ALA A 116 21.55 -2.24 7.70
C ALA A 116 20.53 -1.84 6.62
N TYR A 117 20.35 -2.71 5.61
CA TYR A 117 19.35 -2.50 4.57
C TYR A 117 17.93 -2.56 5.14
N GLY A 118 17.61 -3.57 5.94
CA GLY A 118 16.29 -3.71 6.56
C GLY A 118 15.91 -2.48 7.40
N SER A 119 16.84 -1.95 8.20
CA SER A 119 16.60 -0.74 8.99
C SER A 119 16.38 0.48 8.09
N ALA A 120 17.23 0.70 7.08
CA ALA A 120 17.06 1.80 6.15
C ALA A 120 15.74 1.73 5.37
N PHE A 121 15.35 0.51 4.96
CA PHE A 121 14.06 0.25 4.29
C PHE A 121 12.87 0.52 5.22
N HIS A 122 12.93 0.09 6.47
CA HIS A 122 11.90 0.37 7.48
C HIS A 122 11.73 1.87 7.70
N ASP A 123 12.85 2.60 7.89
CA ASP A 123 12.82 4.01 8.28
C ASP A 123 12.42 4.96 7.14
N LEU A 124 12.57 4.54 5.87
CA LEU A 124 12.25 5.39 4.72
C LEU A 124 10.77 5.80 4.69
N TYR A 125 9.83 4.91 5.04
CA TYR A 125 8.39 5.22 5.03
C TYR A 125 8.03 6.27 6.07
N LYS A 126 8.56 6.15 7.29
CA LYS A 126 8.38 7.14 8.36
C LYS A 126 8.95 8.50 7.95
N SER A 127 10.12 8.48 7.29
CA SER A 127 10.76 9.70 6.77
C SER A 127 9.90 10.39 5.72
N VAL A 128 9.41 9.63 4.72
CA VAL A 128 8.54 10.16 3.68
C VAL A 128 7.23 10.71 4.26
N ALA A 129 6.56 9.94 5.12
CA ALA A 129 5.32 10.35 5.75
C ALA A 129 5.49 11.66 6.55
N ARG A 130 6.53 11.75 7.37
CA ARG A 130 6.85 12.94 8.17
C ARG A 130 7.10 14.18 7.30
N GLU A 131 7.93 14.04 6.26
CA GLU A 131 8.35 15.16 5.42
C GLU A 131 7.25 15.64 4.45
N THR A 132 6.34 14.75 4.06
CA THR A 132 5.22 15.08 3.17
C THR A 132 3.93 15.34 3.94
N LYS A 133 3.87 15.06 5.23
CA LYS A 133 2.65 15.06 6.05
C LYS A 133 1.58 14.07 5.56
N ALA A 134 1.97 13.05 4.81
CA ALA A 134 1.11 11.93 4.47
C ALA A 134 0.85 11.08 5.71
N GLY A 135 -0.30 10.42 5.77
CA GLY A 135 -0.56 9.42 6.81
C GLY A 135 0.32 8.19 6.58
N LEU A 136 0.66 7.49 7.67
CA LEU A 136 1.38 6.22 7.61
C LEU A 136 0.50 5.13 8.23
N LEU A 137 0.15 4.15 7.43
CA LEU A 137 -0.51 2.92 7.88
C LEU A 137 0.54 1.92 8.37
N PRO A 138 0.18 1.00 9.27
CA PRO A 138 1.10 -0.03 9.75
C PRO A 138 1.58 -0.94 8.64
N PHE A 139 2.51 -1.84 8.96
CA PHE A 139 2.99 -2.84 8.02
C PHE A 139 1.82 -3.66 7.44
N LEU A 140 1.73 -3.70 6.10
CA LEU A 140 0.62 -4.34 5.39
C LEU A 140 0.39 -5.78 5.85
N LEU A 141 1.49 -6.54 5.89
CA LEU A 141 1.49 -7.97 6.18
C LEU A 141 1.72 -8.29 7.67
N ASP A 142 1.43 -7.35 8.56
CA ASP A 142 1.52 -7.60 9.99
C ASP A 142 0.60 -8.77 10.39
N GLY A 143 1.16 -9.77 11.08
CA GLY A 143 0.48 -11.01 11.43
C GLY A 143 0.26 -12.00 10.28
N VAL A 144 0.74 -11.71 9.05
CA VAL A 144 0.60 -12.57 7.86
C VAL A 144 1.97 -13.02 7.31
N ALA A 145 2.93 -12.10 7.24
CA ALA A 145 4.25 -12.40 6.68
C ALA A 145 4.91 -13.60 7.38
N GLY A 146 5.46 -14.52 6.58
CA GLY A 146 6.18 -15.70 7.07
C GLY A 146 5.30 -16.83 7.66
N ARG A 147 3.97 -16.69 7.61
CA ARG A 147 3.04 -17.73 8.07
C ARG A 147 2.49 -18.53 6.90
N ALA A 148 2.92 -19.78 6.74
CA ALA A 148 2.52 -20.62 5.61
C ALA A 148 1.00 -20.79 5.50
N GLU A 149 0.29 -20.87 6.63
CA GLU A 149 -1.17 -21.05 6.68
C GLU A 149 -1.97 -19.80 6.24
N LEU A 150 -1.30 -18.65 6.13
CA LEU A 150 -1.87 -17.35 5.72
C LEU A 150 -1.40 -16.87 4.36
N ASN A 151 -0.44 -17.59 3.76
CA ASN A 151 0.12 -17.25 2.46
C ASN A 151 -0.17 -18.35 1.44
N GLN A 152 -0.06 -18.00 0.16
CA GLN A 152 -0.09 -18.92 -0.96
C GLN A 152 1.19 -19.77 -0.97
N GLY A 153 1.26 -20.74 -1.87
CA GLY A 153 2.40 -21.65 -1.95
C GLY A 153 3.76 -21.00 -2.23
N ASP A 154 3.77 -19.74 -2.66
CA ASP A 154 4.99 -18.96 -2.86
C ASP A 154 5.55 -18.33 -1.57
N GLY A 155 4.77 -18.36 -0.48
CA GLY A 155 5.16 -17.82 0.83
C GLY A 155 5.22 -16.30 0.91
N ILE A 156 4.82 -15.58 -0.15
CA ILE A 156 4.92 -14.12 -0.28
C ILE A 156 3.53 -13.47 -0.32
N HIS A 157 2.64 -14.03 -1.12
CA HIS A 157 1.31 -13.47 -1.32
C HIS A 157 0.30 -14.07 -0.34
N PRO A 158 -0.50 -13.26 0.34
CA PRO A 158 -1.54 -13.76 1.23
C PRO A 158 -2.53 -14.68 0.50
N ASN A 159 -3.03 -15.70 1.17
CA ASN A 159 -4.22 -16.43 0.74
C ASN A 159 -5.48 -15.72 1.27
N MET A 160 -6.67 -16.26 1.01
CA MET A 160 -7.93 -15.65 1.46
C MET A 160 -8.00 -15.37 2.97
N LYS A 161 -7.34 -16.20 3.81
CA LYS A 161 -7.30 -15.96 5.26
C LYS A 161 -6.36 -14.80 5.59
N GLY A 162 -5.21 -14.74 4.91
CA GLY A 162 -4.26 -13.64 5.01
C GLY A 162 -4.86 -12.31 4.57
N GLU A 163 -5.59 -12.28 3.44
CA GLU A 163 -6.25 -11.06 2.93
C GLU A 163 -7.24 -10.44 3.94
N ARG A 164 -7.94 -11.24 4.71
CA ARG A 164 -8.82 -10.75 5.79
C ARG A 164 -8.04 -9.98 6.86
N ILE A 165 -6.84 -10.46 7.20
CA ILE A 165 -5.96 -9.80 8.17
C ILE A 165 -5.39 -8.52 7.55
N VAL A 166 -4.93 -8.59 6.29
CA VAL A 166 -4.46 -7.42 5.52
C VAL A 166 -5.54 -6.34 5.48
N ALA A 167 -6.77 -6.70 5.13
CA ALA A 167 -7.90 -5.76 5.12
C ALA A 167 -8.14 -5.16 6.52
N ALA A 168 -8.00 -5.93 7.59
CA ALA A 168 -8.14 -5.42 8.95
C ALA A 168 -6.99 -4.47 9.33
N ASN A 169 -5.76 -4.75 8.88
CA ASN A 169 -4.60 -3.88 9.10
C ASN A 169 -4.80 -2.51 8.45
N ILE A 170 -5.24 -2.48 7.20
CA ILE A 170 -5.55 -1.24 6.47
C ILE A 170 -6.74 -0.52 7.10
N TRP A 171 -7.82 -1.24 7.42
CA TRP A 171 -9.06 -0.66 7.93
C TRP A 171 -8.86 0.15 9.19
N ARG A 172 -8.06 -0.34 10.13
CA ARG A 172 -7.77 0.36 11.41
C ARG A 172 -7.30 1.81 11.23
N GLY A 173 -6.54 2.09 10.19
CA GLY A 173 -6.06 3.44 9.93
C GLY A 173 -6.86 4.19 8.87
N LEU A 174 -7.57 3.48 7.99
CA LEU A 174 -8.37 4.08 6.92
C LEU A 174 -9.74 4.58 7.43
N GLU A 175 -10.44 3.78 8.23
CA GLU A 175 -11.78 4.13 8.73
C GLU A 175 -11.86 5.52 9.39
N PRO A 176 -10.96 5.90 10.33
CA PRO A 176 -11.01 7.23 10.93
C PRO A 176 -10.88 8.36 9.89
N ILE A 177 -10.10 8.14 8.83
CA ILE A 177 -9.92 9.13 7.75
C ILE A 177 -11.20 9.28 6.92
N LEU A 178 -11.87 8.17 6.61
CA LEU A 178 -13.12 8.20 5.86
C LEU A 178 -14.23 8.90 6.66
N ARG A 179 -14.32 8.63 7.96
CA ARG A 179 -15.31 9.28 8.85
C ARG A 179 -15.11 10.79 9.01
N GLN A 180 -13.87 11.30 8.88
CA GLN A 180 -13.58 12.74 8.94
C GLN A 180 -13.99 13.50 7.67
N ARG A 181 -14.36 12.79 6.61
CA ARG A 181 -14.72 13.35 5.29
C ARG A 181 -16.22 13.26 4.97
N GLN A 182 -17.02 12.89 5.93
CA GLN A 182 -18.49 12.91 5.82
C GLN A 182 -19.06 14.32 5.92
#